data_9e81c37cc8cad92687b1285bd1a97334
#
_entry.id   9e81c37cc8cad92687b1285bd1a97334
#
_cell.length_a   1.000
_cell.length_b   1.000
_cell.length_c   1.000
_cell.angle_alpha   90.00
_cell.angle_beta   90.00
_cell.angle_gamma   90.00
#
_symmetry.space_group_name_H-M   'P 1'
#
loop_
_entity.id
_entity.type
_entity.pdbx_description
1 polymer ?
#
loop_
_entity_poly.entity_id
_entity_poly.type
_entity_poly.pdbx_seq_one_letter_code
_entity_poly.pdbx_strand_id
1 'polypeptide(L)'
;DVYKRQEYHRVVADAEGIHRVEDRRIALRHRLSIGTIAADGALAVRMLRGAALGTIEEGFIARLQRGDVFQFAGRRLELVRTEGMTAYVRKARPQASSGPVATWQGGRMPLSSELAHETETLLGQHAQDSGTAARRHPELAALASLLALQRELSGLPTPGRLLVEFIATRRGQHLFVYPFAGRSAHEGIAALAAWRWSQLTPNTWSYTVNDYGFMLTPEVPLSDTGAATLQTLIRQILASDGIEDGLRHALNLGELARRQFREVARVAGLLPPSLPGRAPPSMRQLQASAGLLYD
;
A
#
# COMPACT_ATOMS: atom_id res chain seq x y z
N ASP A 1 -37.17 15.58 -12.52
CA ASP A 1 -36.08 15.73 -13.50
C ASP A 1 -34.75 15.57 -12.76
N VAL A 2 -34.35 14.29 -12.56
CA VAL A 2 -33.15 13.90 -11.79
C VAL A 2 -31.87 14.42 -12.47
N TYR A 3 -31.88 14.56 -13.78
CA TYR A 3 -30.72 15.05 -14.55
C TYR A 3 -30.43 16.54 -14.37
N LYS A 4 -31.39 17.35 -13.98
CA LYS A 4 -31.18 18.79 -13.71
C LYS A 4 -30.53 19.08 -12.36
N ARG A 5 -30.49 18.09 -11.44
CA ARG A 5 -29.87 18.22 -10.13
C ARG A 5 -28.42 17.67 -10.08
N GLN A 6 -27.95 17.07 -11.15
CA GLN A 6 -26.61 16.52 -11.18
C GLN A 6 -25.62 17.65 -11.46
N GLU A 7 -24.71 17.89 -10.53
CA GLU A 7 -23.54 18.79 -10.68
C GLU A 7 -22.57 18.32 -11.78
N TYR A 8 -23.03 17.48 -12.71
CA TYR A 8 -22.19 16.76 -13.66
C TYR A 8 -22.03 17.47 -15.02
N HIS A 9 -22.83 18.49 -15.33
CA HIS A 9 -22.58 19.33 -16.49
C HIS A 9 -21.40 20.27 -16.19
N ARG A 10 -20.21 19.70 -16.18
CA ARG A 10 -18.99 20.50 -15.90
C ARG A 10 -18.60 21.38 -17.06
N VAL A 11 -18.99 20.98 -18.24
CA VAL A 11 -18.69 21.68 -19.50
C VAL A 11 -19.95 21.71 -20.34
N VAL A 12 -20.33 22.90 -20.80
CA VAL A 12 -21.50 23.12 -21.67
C VAL A 12 -20.99 23.67 -23.01
N ALA A 13 -21.52 23.15 -24.10
CA ALA A 13 -21.25 23.70 -25.43
C ALA A 13 -22.25 24.86 -25.68
N ASP A 14 -21.73 26.02 -26.11
CA ASP A 14 -22.56 27.13 -26.58
C ASP A 14 -23.13 26.86 -27.98
N ALA A 15 -23.91 27.81 -28.52
CA ALA A 15 -24.54 27.67 -29.82
C ALA A 15 -23.51 27.59 -30.98
N GLU A 16 -22.31 28.09 -30.76
CA GLU A 16 -21.18 28.06 -31.68
C GLU A 16 -20.32 26.80 -31.52
N GLY A 17 -20.69 25.87 -30.59
CA GLY A 17 -19.96 24.64 -30.32
C GLY A 17 -18.72 24.82 -29.44
N ILE A 18 -18.52 26.00 -28.84
CA ILE A 18 -17.41 26.26 -27.93
C ILE A 18 -17.76 25.74 -26.54
N HIS A 19 -16.89 24.88 -26.00
CA HIS A 19 -17.06 24.30 -24.66
C HIS A 19 -16.61 25.27 -23.57
N ARG A 20 -17.49 25.56 -22.63
CA ARG A 20 -17.25 26.48 -21.51
C ARG A 20 -17.63 25.88 -20.16
N VAL A 21 -16.94 26.29 -19.11
CA VAL A 21 -17.29 26.01 -17.72
C VAL A 21 -18.02 27.22 -17.17
N GLU A 22 -19.34 27.12 -17.05
CA GLU A 22 -20.21 28.24 -16.61
C GLU A 22 -20.18 28.42 -15.08
N ASP A 23 -20.12 27.31 -14.33
CA ASP A 23 -20.12 27.36 -12.87
C ASP A 23 -18.71 27.64 -12.32
N ARG A 24 -18.61 28.82 -11.67
CA ARG A 24 -17.39 29.28 -11.03
C ARG A 24 -16.85 28.29 -9.97
N ARG A 25 -17.72 27.53 -9.31
CA ARG A 25 -17.33 26.51 -8.31
C ARG A 25 -16.65 25.33 -9.00
N ILE A 26 -17.13 24.92 -10.16
CA ILE A 26 -16.54 23.86 -10.96
C ILE A 26 -15.16 24.30 -11.47
N ALA A 27 -15.04 25.51 -11.99
CA ALA A 27 -13.77 26.08 -12.41
C ALA A 27 -12.77 26.17 -11.25
N LEU A 28 -13.22 26.53 -10.05
CA LEU A 28 -12.39 26.57 -8.85
C LEU A 28 -11.95 25.17 -8.43
N ARG A 29 -12.86 24.19 -8.42
CA ARG A 29 -12.54 22.79 -8.12
C ARG A 29 -11.49 22.24 -9.09
N HIS A 30 -11.65 22.50 -10.38
CA HIS A 30 -10.67 22.09 -11.39
C HIS A 30 -9.29 22.69 -11.11
N ARG A 31 -9.20 23.99 -10.83
CA ARG A 31 -7.92 24.66 -10.50
C ARG A 31 -7.27 24.12 -9.22
N LEU A 32 -8.07 23.71 -8.23
CA LEU A 32 -7.57 23.12 -6.98
C LEU A 32 -7.13 21.64 -7.14
N SER A 33 -7.59 21.01 -8.23
CA SER A 33 -7.30 19.59 -8.53
C SER A 33 -6.53 19.44 -9.85
N ILE A 34 -5.81 20.47 -10.29
CA ILE A 34 -4.96 20.39 -11.47
C ILE A 34 -3.84 19.40 -11.20
N GLY A 35 -3.87 18.28 -11.92
CA GLY A 35 -2.88 17.23 -11.88
C GLY A 35 -3.51 15.85 -11.65
N THR A 36 -2.91 14.85 -12.24
CA THR A 36 -3.30 13.44 -12.07
C THR A 36 -2.74 12.82 -10.78
N ILE A 37 -1.88 13.55 -10.07
CA ILE A 37 -1.26 13.10 -8.83
C ILE A 37 -2.08 13.66 -7.66
N ALA A 38 -2.93 12.81 -7.08
CA ALA A 38 -3.54 13.11 -5.80
C ALA A 38 -2.46 13.00 -4.72
N ALA A 39 -2.25 14.06 -3.95
CA ALA A 39 -1.39 13.99 -2.79
C ALA A 39 -1.97 12.96 -1.80
N ASP A 40 -1.12 12.08 -1.27
CA ASP A 40 -1.52 11.21 -0.19
C ASP A 40 -2.00 12.04 1.00
N GLY A 41 -3.07 11.56 1.64
CA GLY A 41 -3.61 12.22 2.82
C GLY A 41 -2.54 12.32 3.91
N ALA A 42 -2.07 13.53 4.16
CA ALA A 42 -1.14 13.80 5.24
C ALA A 42 -1.85 14.44 6.42
N LEU A 43 -1.65 13.90 7.61
CA LEU A 43 -2.15 14.49 8.84
C LEU A 43 -1.08 15.42 9.45
N ALA A 44 -1.50 16.58 9.92
CA ALA A 44 -0.64 17.43 10.73
C ALA A 44 -0.40 16.77 12.10
N VAL A 45 0.85 16.65 12.50
CA VAL A 45 1.22 16.18 13.85
C VAL A 45 1.40 17.40 14.75
N ARG A 46 0.59 17.52 15.81
CA ARG A 46 0.66 18.63 16.76
C ARG A 46 0.78 18.14 18.20
N MET A 47 1.60 18.82 18.96
CA MET A 47 1.59 18.63 20.41
C MET A 47 0.26 19.09 21.00
N LEU A 48 -0.25 18.40 22.02
CA LEU A 48 -1.48 18.79 22.75
C LEU A 48 -1.46 20.26 23.20
N ARG A 49 -0.31 20.73 23.62
CA ARG A 49 -0.07 22.13 23.98
C ARG A 49 1.20 22.55 23.28
N GLY A 50 1.10 23.14 22.09
CA GLY A 50 2.28 23.60 21.37
C GLY A 50 2.19 23.63 19.85
N ALA A 51 3.35 23.74 19.23
CA ALA A 51 3.50 23.90 17.79
C ALA A 51 3.20 22.61 17.02
N ALA A 52 2.90 22.77 15.72
CA ALA A 52 2.93 21.68 14.78
C ALA A 52 4.36 21.14 14.64
N LEU A 53 4.51 19.83 14.58
CA LEU A 53 5.79 19.14 14.45
C LEU A 53 6.12 18.80 12.99
N GLY A 54 5.12 18.77 12.13
CA GLY A 54 5.22 18.38 10.73
C GLY A 54 3.98 17.62 10.28
N THR A 55 4.11 16.90 9.18
CA THR A 55 3.04 16.07 8.61
C THR A 55 3.46 14.60 8.61
N ILE A 56 2.49 13.71 8.75
CA ILE A 56 2.68 12.26 8.75
C ILE A 56 1.64 11.62 7.82
N GLU A 57 2.01 10.53 7.19
CA GLU A 57 1.11 9.83 6.27
C GLU A 57 -0.11 9.25 7.02
N GLU A 58 -1.28 9.44 6.42
CA GLU A 58 -2.56 8.95 6.95
C GLU A 58 -2.51 7.45 7.25
N GLY A 59 -1.97 6.65 6.31
CA GLY A 59 -1.89 5.20 6.45
C GLY A 59 -1.02 4.74 7.64
N PHE A 60 -0.06 5.55 8.08
CA PHE A 60 0.71 5.26 9.29
C PHE A 60 -0.14 5.48 10.55
N ILE A 61 -0.78 6.65 10.66
CA ILE A 61 -1.62 6.99 11.83
C ILE A 61 -2.86 6.10 11.93
N ALA A 62 -3.44 5.68 10.81
CA ALA A 62 -4.63 4.82 10.80
C ALA A 62 -4.40 3.45 11.45
N ARG A 63 -3.14 3.00 11.52
CA ARG A 63 -2.74 1.74 12.18
C ARG A 63 -2.47 1.88 13.67
N LEU A 64 -2.39 3.10 14.18
CA LEU A 64 -2.12 3.39 15.59
C LEU A 64 -3.43 3.57 16.36
N GLN A 65 -3.44 3.05 17.58
CA GLN A 65 -4.49 3.27 18.55
C GLN A 65 -4.12 4.41 19.51
N ARG A 66 -5.12 4.96 20.17
CA ARG A 66 -4.90 5.96 21.22
C ARG A 66 -4.05 5.33 22.34
N GLY A 67 -2.95 5.98 22.69
CA GLY A 67 -1.97 5.51 23.66
C GLY A 67 -0.75 4.85 23.03
N ASP A 68 -0.79 4.53 21.74
CA ASP A 68 0.37 3.96 21.06
C ASP A 68 1.51 4.94 20.97
N VAL A 69 2.73 4.43 21.16
CA VAL A 69 3.96 5.18 21.06
C VAL A 69 4.60 4.95 19.70
N PHE A 70 5.06 6.02 19.08
CA PHE A 70 5.77 5.98 17.80
C PHE A 70 6.90 7.02 17.76
N GLN A 71 7.81 6.85 16.82
CA GLN A 71 8.92 7.77 16.63
C GLN A 71 8.65 8.69 15.43
N PHE A 72 8.76 10.01 15.68
CA PHE A 72 8.56 11.02 14.64
C PHE A 72 9.46 12.23 14.92
N ALA A 73 10.12 12.74 13.89
CA ALA A 73 11.03 13.90 13.98
C ALA A 73 12.06 13.78 15.12
N GLY A 74 12.66 12.60 15.26
CA GLY A 74 13.67 12.32 16.31
C GLY A 74 13.12 12.24 17.73
N ARG A 75 11.80 12.17 17.92
CA ARG A 75 11.13 12.15 19.22
C ARG A 75 10.25 10.92 19.38
N ARG A 76 10.17 10.40 20.59
CA ARG A 76 9.16 9.41 20.98
C ARG A 76 7.88 10.12 21.37
N LEU A 77 6.81 9.86 20.63
CA LEU A 77 5.52 10.50 20.79
C LEU A 77 4.44 9.45 21.07
N GLU A 78 3.48 9.80 21.89
CA GLU A 78 2.30 8.97 22.16
C GLU A 78 1.09 9.63 21.49
N LEU A 79 0.34 8.83 20.71
CA LEU A 79 -0.89 9.28 20.08
C LEU A 79 -1.99 9.48 21.12
N VAL A 80 -2.51 10.70 21.25
CA VAL A 80 -3.57 11.00 22.19
C VAL A 80 -4.94 10.93 21.54
N ARG A 81 -5.09 11.56 20.38
CA ARG A 81 -6.33 11.53 19.57
C ARG A 81 -6.02 12.00 18.16
N THR A 82 -6.91 11.63 17.25
CA THR A 82 -7.02 12.20 15.92
C THR A 82 -8.29 13.04 15.82
N GLU A 83 -8.16 14.22 15.25
CA GLU A 83 -9.31 15.14 15.08
C GLU A 83 -9.17 15.84 13.71
N GLY A 84 -10.11 15.57 12.82
CA GLY A 84 -9.97 15.98 11.41
C GLY A 84 -8.70 15.39 10.78
N MET A 85 -7.91 16.24 10.14
CA MET A 85 -6.60 15.90 9.56
C MET A 85 -5.44 16.26 10.49
N THR A 86 -5.65 16.10 11.80
CA THR A 86 -4.62 16.40 12.82
C THR A 86 -4.49 15.24 13.80
N ALA A 87 -3.26 14.77 13.97
CA ALA A 87 -2.88 13.82 15.01
C ALA A 87 -2.32 14.62 16.22
N TYR A 88 -3.02 14.59 17.33
CA TYR A 88 -2.56 15.21 18.58
C TYR A 88 -1.73 14.22 19.37
N VAL A 89 -0.53 14.65 19.73
CA VAL A 89 0.46 13.81 20.40
C VAL A 89 0.98 14.46 21.68
N ARG A 90 1.56 13.65 22.56
CA ARG A 90 2.36 14.09 23.69
C ARG A 90 3.72 13.37 23.69
N LYS A 91 4.69 13.86 24.45
CA LYS A 91 5.94 13.13 24.67
C LYS A 91 5.63 11.79 25.35
N ALA A 92 6.17 10.70 24.82
CA ALA A 92 6.05 9.39 25.44
C ALA A 92 6.78 9.38 26.80
N ARG A 93 6.31 8.55 27.74
CA ARG A 93 6.96 8.34 29.03
C ARG A 93 8.33 7.67 28.82
N PRO A 94 9.32 7.91 29.69
CA PRO A 94 10.64 7.30 29.55
C PRO A 94 10.60 5.76 29.46
N GLN A 95 9.70 5.13 30.19
CA GLN A 95 9.53 3.68 30.27
C GLN A 95 8.72 3.09 29.13
N ALA A 96 8.10 3.92 28.28
CA ALA A 96 7.33 3.43 27.15
C ALA A 96 8.23 2.72 26.13
N SER A 97 7.67 1.69 25.45
CA SER A 97 8.36 1.02 24.35
C SER A 97 8.77 2.03 23.27
N SER A 98 9.80 1.69 22.48
CA SER A 98 10.28 2.60 21.42
C SER A 98 9.24 2.87 20.34
N GLY A 99 8.30 1.96 20.15
CA GLY A 99 7.28 2.05 19.11
C GLY A 99 7.83 2.04 17.67
N PRO A 100 6.97 1.94 16.66
CA PRO A 100 7.38 2.01 15.26
C PRO A 100 7.89 3.40 14.89
N VAL A 101 8.84 3.45 13.97
CA VAL A 101 9.28 4.70 13.35
C VAL A 101 8.24 5.11 12.32
N ALA A 102 7.89 6.40 12.31
CA ALA A 102 7.04 6.94 11.26
C ALA A 102 7.70 6.74 9.90
N THR A 103 7.01 6.00 9.03
CA THR A 103 7.47 5.72 7.70
C THR A 103 6.65 6.51 6.70
N TRP A 104 7.32 7.03 5.69
CA TRP A 104 6.73 7.65 4.53
C TRP A 104 6.84 6.67 3.37
N GLN A 105 5.71 6.23 2.85
CA GLN A 105 5.70 5.27 1.74
C GLN A 105 5.91 5.95 0.37
N GLY A 106 5.99 7.28 0.36
CA GLY A 106 6.11 8.05 -0.89
C GLY A 106 4.85 8.00 -1.73
N GLY A 107 4.96 8.30 -3.01
CA GLY A 107 3.86 8.15 -3.95
C GLY A 107 3.43 6.68 -4.03
N ARG A 108 2.12 6.44 -3.96
CA ARG A 108 1.55 5.09 -4.07
C ARG A 108 1.59 4.55 -5.51
N MET A 109 2.32 5.20 -6.40
CA MET A 109 2.51 4.68 -7.74
C MET A 109 3.31 3.38 -7.64
N PRO A 110 2.73 2.25 -8.06
CA PRO A 110 3.47 1.01 -8.12
C PRO A 110 4.60 1.16 -9.16
N LEU A 111 5.72 0.50 -8.92
CA LEU A 111 6.72 0.33 -9.96
C LEU A 111 6.09 -0.41 -11.13
N SER A 112 6.51 -0.07 -12.35
CA SER A 112 6.12 -0.84 -13.51
C SER A 112 6.68 -2.27 -13.39
N SER A 113 6.02 -3.21 -14.04
CA SER A 113 6.47 -4.61 -14.07
C SER A 113 7.88 -4.72 -14.68
N GLU A 114 8.19 -3.88 -15.68
CA GLU A 114 9.49 -3.83 -16.32
C GLU A 114 10.60 -3.42 -15.33
N LEU A 115 10.34 -2.38 -14.51
CA LEU A 115 11.32 -1.93 -13.53
C LEU A 115 11.54 -2.96 -12.42
N ALA A 116 10.48 -3.65 -11.99
CA ALA A 116 10.59 -4.75 -11.04
C ALA A 116 11.43 -5.89 -11.62
N HIS A 117 11.20 -6.23 -12.89
CA HIS A 117 11.94 -7.28 -13.61
C HIS A 117 13.42 -6.93 -13.83
N GLU A 118 13.73 -5.66 -14.14
CA GLU A 118 15.11 -5.19 -14.22
C GLU A 118 15.83 -5.30 -12.87
N THR A 119 15.12 -5.04 -11.77
CA THR A 119 15.68 -5.23 -10.44
C THR A 119 16.02 -6.71 -10.18
N GLU A 120 15.13 -7.64 -10.55
CA GLU A 120 15.41 -9.07 -10.48
C GLU A 120 16.64 -9.47 -11.32
N THR A 121 16.72 -8.93 -12.54
CA THR A 121 17.83 -9.17 -13.45
C THR A 121 19.16 -8.72 -12.86
N LEU A 122 19.22 -7.52 -12.27
CA LEU A 122 20.40 -6.99 -11.61
C LEU A 122 20.83 -7.83 -10.40
N LEU A 123 19.87 -8.27 -9.58
CA LEU A 123 20.12 -9.16 -8.45
C LEU A 123 20.66 -10.52 -8.93
N GLY A 124 20.08 -11.06 -10.02
CA GLY A 124 20.53 -12.29 -10.65
C GLY A 124 21.95 -12.19 -11.20
N GLN A 125 22.33 -11.09 -11.85
CA GLN A 125 23.69 -10.82 -12.30
C GLN A 125 24.67 -10.76 -11.12
N HIS A 126 24.28 -10.07 -10.04
CA HIS A 126 25.08 -10.03 -8.81
C HIS A 126 25.22 -11.43 -8.18
N ALA A 127 24.19 -12.26 -8.26
CA ALA A 127 24.24 -13.63 -7.77
C ALA A 127 25.26 -14.50 -8.53
N GLN A 128 25.45 -14.26 -9.84
CA GLN A 128 26.38 -14.97 -10.70
C GLN A 128 27.82 -14.44 -10.58
N ASP A 129 28.00 -13.14 -10.66
CA ASP A 129 29.28 -12.46 -10.55
C ASP A 129 29.16 -11.12 -9.81
N SER A 130 29.30 -11.18 -8.51
CA SER A 130 29.18 -10.01 -7.63
C SER A 130 30.25 -8.94 -7.91
N GLY A 131 31.45 -9.34 -8.32
CA GLY A 131 32.54 -8.41 -8.59
C GLY A 131 32.31 -7.55 -9.84
N THR A 132 31.85 -8.13 -10.91
CA THR A 132 31.53 -7.41 -12.15
C THR A 132 30.27 -6.56 -12.01
N ALA A 133 29.23 -7.11 -11.40
CA ALA A 133 27.98 -6.38 -11.18
C ALA A 133 28.20 -5.14 -10.27
N ALA A 134 28.94 -5.28 -9.18
CA ALA A 134 29.26 -4.16 -8.29
C ALA A 134 30.11 -3.06 -8.95
N ARG A 135 30.98 -3.42 -9.89
CA ARG A 135 31.75 -2.40 -10.67
C ARG A 135 30.88 -1.60 -11.63
N ARG A 136 29.81 -2.22 -12.17
CA ARG A 136 28.90 -1.56 -13.11
C ARG A 136 27.82 -0.76 -12.40
N HIS A 137 27.41 -1.19 -11.22
CA HIS A 137 26.28 -0.65 -10.47
C HIS A 137 26.72 -0.35 -9.03
N PRO A 138 27.05 0.93 -8.73
CA PRO A 138 27.49 1.35 -7.38
C PRO A 138 26.51 1.00 -6.27
N GLU A 139 25.21 0.95 -6.59
CA GLU A 139 24.14 0.58 -5.66
C GLU A 139 24.30 -0.88 -5.19
N LEU A 140 24.68 -1.79 -6.07
CA LEU A 140 24.96 -3.19 -5.71
C LEU A 140 26.21 -3.30 -4.83
N ALA A 141 27.20 -2.45 -5.06
CA ALA A 141 28.36 -2.38 -4.19
C ALA A 141 27.99 -1.90 -2.78
N ALA A 142 27.12 -0.89 -2.67
CA ALA A 142 26.62 -0.39 -1.38
C ALA A 142 25.78 -1.44 -0.62
N LEU A 143 25.10 -2.33 -1.34
CA LEU A 143 24.29 -3.40 -0.78
C LEU A 143 25.04 -4.72 -0.58
N ALA A 144 26.33 -4.79 -0.92
CA ALA A 144 27.08 -6.05 -1.01
C ALA A 144 27.02 -6.88 0.28
N SER A 145 27.15 -6.27 1.45
CA SER A 145 27.08 -6.97 2.75
C SER A 145 25.69 -7.56 3.02
N LEU A 146 24.64 -6.83 2.66
CA LEU A 146 23.25 -7.31 2.80
C LEU A 146 22.96 -8.46 1.84
N LEU A 147 23.40 -8.35 0.59
CA LEU A 147 23.21 -9.38 -0.43
C LEU A 147 24.03 -10.64 -0.12
N ALA A 148 25.22 -10.50 0.47
CA ALA A 148 26.01 -11.63 0.96
C ALA A 148 25.30 -12.38 2.08
N LEU A 149 24.74 -11.64 3.07
CA LEU A 149 23.97 -12.23 4.17
C LEU A 149 22.71 -12.93 3.65
N GLN A 150 21.98 -12.31 2.72
CA GLN A 150 20.80 -12.91 2.11
C GLN A 150 21.13 -14.22 1.39
N ARG A 151 22.26 -14.27 0.69
CA ARG A 151 22.76 -15.48 0.00
C ARG A 151 23.12 -16.59 0.98
N GLU A 152 23.71 -16.24 2.12
CA GLU A 152 24.09 -17.19 3.17
C GLU A 152 22.85 -17.80 3.85
N LEU A 153 21.86 -16.97 4.17
CA LEU A 153 20.66 -17.40 4.91
C LEU A 153 19.61 -18.08 4.05
N SER A 154 19.53 -17.74 2.76
CA SER A 154 18.50 -18.21 1.84
C SER A 154 19.00 -18.24 0.40
N GLY A 155 18.67 -17.24 -0.40
CA GLY A 155 19.08 -17.10 -1.79
C GLY A 155 18.85 -15.71 -2.32
N LEU A 156 19.38 -15.43 -3.51
CA LEU A 156 19.08 -14.20 -4.24
C LEU A 156 18.08 -14.50 -5.37
N PRO A 157 17.12 -13.60 -5.61
CA PRO A 157 16.23 -13.69 -6.76
C PRO A 157 17.03 -13.76 -8.06
N THR A 158 16.60 -14.61 -8.98
CA THR A 158 17.22 -14.76 -10.30
C THR A 158 16.13 -15.03 -11.33
N PRO A 159 16.21 -14.43 -12.54
CA PRO A 159 15.25 -14.66 -13.60
C PRO A 159 15.00 -16.14 -13.87
N GLY A 160 13.73 -16.51 -14.05
CA GLY A 160 13.30 -17.88 -14.30
C GLY A 160 13.25 -18.79 -13.06
N ARG A 161 13.50 -18.26 -11.87
CA ARG A 161 13.40 -18.99 -10.60
C ARG A 161 12.61 -18.19 -9.57
N LEU A 162 11.49 -18.71 -9.13
CA LEU A 162 10.70 -18.08 -8.07
C LEU A 162 11.35 -18.35 -6.71
N LEU A 163 11.79 -17.28 -6.04
CA LEU A 163 12.26 -17.36 -4.65
C LEU A 163 11.05 -17.36 -3.72
N VAL A 164 11.00 -18.38 -2.85
CA VAL A 164 9.98 -18.52 -1.82
C VAL A 164 10.67 -18.84 -0.50
N GLU A 165 10.34 -18.09 0.54
CA GLU A 165 10.91 -18.24 1.88
C GLU A 165 9.79 -18.46 2.88
N PHE A 166 9.91 -19.52 3.70
CA PHE A 166 9.01 -19.76 4.82
C PHE A 166 9.76 -19.55 6.13
N ILE A 167 9.31 -18.59 6.91
CA ILE A 167 9.99 -18.15 8.13
C ILE A 167 9.04 -18.20 9.31
N ALA A 168 9.48 -18.85 10.39
CA ALA A 168 8.80 -18.79 11.69
C ALA A 168 9.47 -17.73 12.57
N THR A 169 8.70 -16.81 13.09
CA THR A 169 9.15 -15.73 13.99
C THR A 169 8.36 -15.77 15.29
N ARG A 170 8.74 -14.94 16.26
CA ARG A 170 7.95 -14.73 17.49
C ARG A 170 6.55 -14.14 17.22
N ARG A 171 6.33 -13.55 16.05
CA ARG A 171 5.07 -12.92 15.63
C ARG A 171 4.19 -13.85 14.79
N GLY A 172 4.67 -15.02 14.47
CA GLY A 172 3.97 -16.00 13.64
C GLY A 172 4.81 -16.57 12.52
N GLN A 173 4.16 -17.34 11.69
CA GLN A 173 4.75 -17.93 10.48
C GLN A 173 4.43 -17.05 9.28
N HIS A 174 5.37 -16.93 8.36
CA HIS A 174 5.25 -16.07 7.19
C HIS A 174 5.80 -16.78 5.97
N LEU A 175 5.04 -16.75 4.87
CA LEU A 175 5.49 -17.17 3.55
C LEU A 175 5.75 -15.93 2.71
N PHE A 176 7.00 -15.72 2.32
CA PHE A 176 7.40 -14.65 1.40
C PHE A 176 7.56 -15.23 -0.01
N VAL A 177 7.07 -14.54 -1.01
CA VAL A 177 7.12 -14.94 -2.41
C VAL A 177 7.55 -13.73 -3.24
N TYR A 178 8.57 -13.89 -4.09
CA TYR A 178 9.20 -12.79 -4.82
C TYR A 178 9.12 -12.98 -6.35
N PRO A 179 7.93 -12.71 -6.96
CA PRO A 179 7.75 -12.87 -8.41
C PRO A 179 8.29 -11.72 -9.25
N PHE A 180 8.60 -10.57 -8.66
CA PHE A 180 9.05 -9.34 -9.34
C PHE A 180 8.11 -8.89 -10.50
N ALA A 181 6.81 -9.12 -10.34
CA ALA A 181 5.80 -8.82 -11.36
C ALA A 181 5.10 -7.47 -11.19
N GLY A 182 5.51 -6.70 -10.16
CA GLY A 182 4.89 -5.43 -9.81
C GLY A 182 3.69 -5.58 -8.85
N ARG A 183 3.41 -4.52 -8.09
CA ARG A 183 2.47 -4.53 -6.96
C ARG A 183 1.07 -5.00 -7.33
N SER A 184 0.52 -4.53 -8.45
CA SER A 184 -0.83 -4.88 -8.86
C SER A 184 -0.97 -6.37 -9.19
N ALA A 185 0.04 -6.98 -9.82
CA ALA A 185 0.07 -8.41 -10.05
C ALA A 185 0.20 -9.18 -8.73
N HIS A 186 1.03 -8.69 -7.80
CA HIS A 186 1.21 -9.31 -6.49
C HIS A 186 -0.07 -9.28 -5.65
N GLU A 187 -0.89 -8.22 -5.72
CA GLU A 187 -2.19 -8.17 -5.04
C GLU A 187 -3.11 -9.29 -5.53
N GLY A 188 -3.20 -9.50 -6.83
CA GLY A 188 -3.98 -10.59 -7.40
C GLY A 188 -3.44 -11.97 -7.01
N ILE A 189 -2.13 -12.18 -7.17
CA ILE A 189 -1.49 -13.47 -6.86
C ILE A 189 -1.61 -13.79 -5.36
N ALA A 190 -1.38 -12.81 -4.48
CA ALA A 190 -1.48 -12.99 -3.05
C ALA A 190 -2.89 -13.34 -2.60
N ALA A 191 -3.91 -12.64 -3.12
CA ALA A 191 -5.30 -12.93 -2.84
C ALA A 191 -5.69 -14.34 -3.31
N LEU A 192 -5.31 -14.72 -4.53
CA LEU A 192 -5.55 -16.04 -5.09
C LEU A 192 -4.88 -17.13 -4.27
N ALA A 193 -3.60 -16.94 -3.92
CA ALA A 193 -2.85 -17.90 -3.12
C ALA A 193 -3.45 -18.07 -1.72
N ALA A 194 -3.84 -16.98 -1.06
CA ALA A 194 -4.51 -17.01 0.23
C ALA A 194 -5.85 -17.77 0.17
N TRP A 195 -6.66 -17.48 -0.85
CA TRP A 195 -7.93 -18.16 -1.07
C TRP A 195 -7.73 -19.65 -1.33
N ARG A 196 -6.85 -20.05 -2.25
CA ARG A 196 -6.54 -21.46 -2.55
C ARG A 196 -6.05 -22.20 -1.32
N TRP A 197 -5.18 -21.58 -0.54
CA TRP A 197 -4.67 -22.19 0.68
C TRP A 197 -5.78 -22.42 1.70
N SER A 198 -6.71 -21.46 1.86
CA SER A 198 -7.87 -21.64 2.74
C SER A 198 -8.79 -22.77 2.31
N GLN A 199 -8.83 -23.12 1.02
CA GLN A 199 -9.58 -24.29 0.52
C GLN A 199 -8.87 -25.64 0.85
N LEU A 200 -7.55 -25.62 0.93
CA LEU A 200 -6.75 -26.81 1.22
C LEU A 200 -6.64 -27.07 2.74
N THR A 201 -6.52 -26.01 3.51
CA THR A 201 -6.37 -26.05 4.97
C THR A 201 -7.21 -24.94 5.57
N PRO A 202 -8.24 -25.26 6.39
CA PRO A 202 -9.07 -24.25 7.04
C PRO A 202 -8.22 -23.31 7.87
N ASN A 203 -8.05 -22.08 7.39
CA ASN A 203 -7.30 -21.02 8.06
C ASN A 203 -7.70 -19.67 7.47
N THR A 204 -7.50 -18.62 8.22
CA THR A 204 -7.60 -17.23 7.74
C THR A 204 -6.21 -16.74 7.38
N TRP A 205 -6.08 -16.13 6.22
CA TRP A 205 -4.81 -15.64 5.70
C TRP A 205 -4.84 -14.14 5.55
N SER A 206 -3.88 -13.46 6.13
CA SER A 206 -3.59 -12.07 5.80
C SER A 206 -2.45 -12.01 4.79
N TYR A 207 -2.46 -10.97 3.94
CA TYR A 207 -1.37 -10.75 3.00
C TYR A 207 -0.94 -9.28 2.95
N THR A 208 0.31 -9.09 2.63
CA THR A 208 0.92 -7.77 2.39
C THR A 208 1.71 -7.83 1.11
N VAL A 209 1.63 -6.79 0.30
CA VAL A 209 2.30 -6.73 -1.01
C VAL A 209 3.21 -5.52 -1.12
N ASN A 210 4.25 -5.66 -1.92
CA ASN A 210 5.08 -4.56 -2.40
C ASN A 210 5.39 -4.73 -3.89
N ASP A 211 6.27 -3.91 -4.44
CA ASP A 211 6.57 -3.94 -5.87
C ASP A 211 7.39 -5.16 -6.31
N TYR A 212 8.01 -5.88 -5.38
CA TYR A 212 8.91 -7.01 -5.64
C TYR A 212 8.30 -8.37 -5.28
N GLY A 213 7.33 -8.38 -4.37
CA GLY A 213 6.73 -9.63 -3.90
C GLY A 213 5.58 -9.42 -2.93
N PHE A 214 5.20 -10.51 -2.29
CA PHE A 214 4.15 -10.50 -1.27
C PHE A 214 4.47 -11.47 -0.12
N MET A 215 3.79 -11.27 0.99
CA MET A 215 3.87 -12.10 2.19
C MET A 215 2.48 -12.61 2.53
N LEU A 216 2.37 -13.91 2.84
CA LEU A 216 1.17 -14.51 3.43
C LEU A 216 1.44 -14.86 4.88
N THR A 217 0.47 -14.58 5.75
CA THR A 217 0.54 -14.88 7.18
C THR A 217 -0.73 -15.61 7.59
N PRO A 218 -0.63 -16.86 8.10
CA PRO A 218 -1.77 -17.58 8.63
C PRO A 218 -2.15 -17.03 10.01
N GLU A 219 -3.44 -16.99 10.33
CA GLU A 219 -3.94 -16.65 11.67
C GLU A 219 -3.58 -17.74 12.67
N VAL A 220 -3.81 -19.00 12.30
CA VAL A 220 -3.42 -20.15 13.09
C VAL A 220 -2.12 -20.72 12.52
N PRO A 221 -1.06 -20.88 13.33
CA PRO A 221 0.19 -21.45 12.86
C PRO A 221 -0.03 -22.81 12.20
N LEU A 222 0.66 -23.04 11.09
CA LEU A 222 0.66 -24.34 10.44
C LEU A 222 1.34 -25.35 11.39
N SER A 223 0.69 -26.50 11.60
CA SER A 223 1.33 -27.63 12.28
C SER A 223 2.60 -28.03 11.52
N ASP A 224 3.52 -28.72 12.18
CA ASP A 224 4.81 -29.18 11.63
C ASP A 224 4.62 -29.89 10.27
N THR A 225 4.55 -29.07 9.23
CA THR A 225 4.42 -29.53 7.86
C THR A 225 5.84 -29.71 7.34
N GLY A 226 6.25 -30.93 7.11
CA GLY A 226 7.59 -31.22 6.57
C GLY A 226 7.84 -30.44 5.27
N ALA A 227 9.09 -30.08 5.02
CA ALA A 227 9.47 -29.21 3.89
C ALA A 227 8.94 -29.69 2.53
N ALA A 228 8.89 -31.00 2.27
CA ALA A 228 8.36 -31.56 1.03
C ALA A 228 6.85 -31.32 0.87
N THR A 229 6.07 -31.45 1.95
CA THR A 229 4.63 -31.16 1.93
C THR A 229 4.37 -29.70 1.72
N LEU A 230 5.12 -28.81 2.40
CA LEU A 230 5.04 -27.37 2.21
C LEU A 230 5.36 -26.97 0.77
N GLN A 231 6.40 -27.54 0.17
CA GLN A 231 6.75 -27.29 -1.23
C GLN A 231 5.62 -27.70 -2.19
N THR A 232 4.96 -28.84 -1.92
CA THR A 232 3.82 -29.30 -2.71
C THR A 232 2.64 -28.33 -2.59
N LEU A 233 2.30 -27.90 -1.38
CA LEU A 233 1.26 -26.90 -1.13
C LEU A 233 1.55 -25.58 -1.84
N ILE A 234 2.79 -25.07 -1.77
CA ILE A 234 3.21 -23.85 -2.45
C ILE A 234 3.02 -23.99 -3.96
N ARG A 235 3.38 -25.12 -4.55
CA ARG A 235 3.14 -25.37 -6.00
C ARG A 235 1.66 -25.36 -6.36
N GLN A 236 0.80 -25.94 -5.50
CA GLN A 236 -0.64 -25.94 -5.74
C GLN A 236 -1.26 -24.55 -5.65
N ILE A 237 -0.93 -23.75 -4.64
CA ILE A 237 -1.50 -22.42 -4.47
C ILE A 237 -1.02 -21.43 -5.54
N LEU A 238 0.17 -21.64 -6.11
CA LEU A 238 0.78 -20.80 -7.15
C LEU A 238 0.60 -21.38 -8.57
N ALA A 239 -0.17 -22.46 -8.72
CA ALA A 239 -0.44 -23.06 -10.04
C ALA A 239 -1.13 -22.07 -10.98
N SER A 240 -0.86 -22.20 -12.29
CA SER A 240 -1.46 -21.35 -13.32
C SER A 240 -2.89 -21.76 -13.70
N ASP A 241 -3.36 -22.91 -13.23
CA ASP A 241 -4.70 -23.41 -13.59
C ASP A 241 -5.81 -22.62 -12.88
N GLY A 242 -6.89 -22.32 -13.60
CA GLY A 242 -8.09 -21.69 -13.05
C GLY A 242 -7.85 -20.30 -12.42
N ILE A 243 -6.90 -19.53 -12.93
CA ILE A 243 -6.55 -18.19 -12.39
C ILE A 243 -7.75 -17.26 -12.41
N GLU A 244 -8.48 -17.18 -13.55
CA GLU A 244 -9.57 -16.22 -13.71
C GLU A 244 -10.71 -16.49 -12.73
N ASP A 245 -11.18 -17.73 -12.64
CA ASP A 245 -12.25 -18.10 -11.72
C ASP A 245 -11.79 -18.00 -10.27
N GLY A 246 -10.56 -18.42 -9.98
CA GLY A 246 -9.97 -18.28 -8.66
C GLY A 246 -9.84 -16.84 -8.22
N LEU A 247 -9.42 -15.93 -9.09
CA LEU A 247 -9.34 -14.50 -8.81
C LEU A 247 -10.72 -13.90 -8.53
N ARG A 248 -11.75 -14.28 -9.28
CA ARG A 248 -13.11 -13.79 -9.02
C ARG A 248 -13.62 -14.15 -7.62
N HIS A 249 -13.23 -15.31 -7.11
CA HIS A 249 -13.57 -15.74 -5.74
C HIS A 249 -12.65 -15.13 -4.68
N ALA A 250 -11.36 -15.03 -4.98
CA ALA A 250 -10.35 -14.55 -4.04
C ALA A 250 -10.41 -13.04 -3.83
N LEU A 251 -10.59 -12.30 -4.92
CA LEU A 251 -10.77 -10.88 -4.87
C LEU A 251 -12.22 -10.63 -4.43
N ASN A 252 -12.40 -10.25 -3.17
CA ASN A 252 -13.62 -9.56 -2.81
C ASN A 252 -13.62 -8.23 -3.58
N LEU A 253 -14.07 -8.31 -4.84
CA LEU A 253 -14.01 -7.21 -5.81
C LEU A 253 -14.64 -5.94 -5.23
N GLY A 254 -15.67 -6.11 -4.40
CA GLY A 254 -16.32 -4.98 -3.71
C GLY A 254 -15.40 -4.24 -2.76
N GLU A 255 -14.58 -4.93 -1.97
CA GLU A 255 -13.72 -4.26 -0.98
C GLU A 255 -12.48 -3.63 -1.62
N LEU A 256 -11.84 -4.31 -2.58
CA LEU A 256 -10.73 -3.73 -3.34
C LEU A 256 -11.21 -2.54 -4.18
N ALA A 257 -12.37 -2.67 -4.82
CA ALA A 257 -12.97 -1.59 -5.57
C ALA A 257 -13.32 -0.40 -4.65
N ARG A 258 -13.86 -0.62 -3.45
CA ARG A 258 -14.12 0.44 -2.47
C ARG A 258 -12.84 1.15 -2.02
N ARG A 259 -11.76 0.42 -1.79
CA ARG A 259 -10.47 1.03 -1.45
C ARG A 259 -9.93 1.89 -2.59
N GLN A 260 -9.96 1.37 -3.79
CA GLN A 260 -9.48 2.07 -4.98
C GLN A 260 -10.41 3.21 -5.39
N PHE A 261 -11.72 3.04 -5.20
CA PHE A 261 -12.72 4.03 -5.55
C PHE A 261 -12.50 5.37 -4.84
N ARG A 262 -12.05 5.37 -3.60
CA ARG A 262 -11.71 6.61 -2.89
C ARG A 262 -10.67 7.44 -3.64
N GLU A 263 -9.64 6.80 -4.17
CA GLU A 263 -8.60 7.47 -4.95
C GLU A 263 -9.15 7.93 -6.32
N VAL A 264 -9.91 7.08 -6.97
CA VAL A 264 -10.61 7.41 -8.22
C VAL A 264 -11.56 8.61 -8.00
N ALA A 265 -12.37 8.57 -6.96
CA ALA A 265 -13.30 9.65 -6.62
C ALA A 265 -12.59 10.98 -6.29
N ARG A 266 -11.40 10.89 -5.65
CA ARG A 266 -10.55 12.06 -5.39
C ARG A 266 -10.01 12.65 -6.69
N VAL A 267 -9.41 11.82 -7.55
CA VAL A 267 -8.88 12.24 -8.86
C VAL A 267 -9.99 12.80 -9.76
N ALA A 268 -11.15 12.16 -9.76
CA ALA A 268 -12.33 12.63 -10.49
C ALA A 268 -12.96 13.90 -9.91
N GLY A 269 -12.48 14.38 -8.75
CA GLY A 269 -13.03 15.57 -8.08
C GLY A 269 -14.45 15.35 -7.52
N LEU A 270 -14.83 14.10 -7.29
CA LEU A 270 -16.12 13.74 -6.67
C LEU A 270 -16.10 13.92 -5.15
N LEU A 271 -14.92 13.80 -4.54
CA LEU A 271 -14.72 14.10 -3.14
C LEU A 271 -14.39 15.60 -2.96
N PRO A 272 -14.94 16.27 -1.95
CA PRO A 272 -14.67 17.67 -1.73
C PRO A 272 -13.19 17.90 -1.43
N PRO A 273 -12.49 18.73 -2.22
CA PRO A 273 -11.12 19.11 -1.91
C PRO A 273 -11.08 20.01 -0.66
N SER A 274 -9.93 20.01 0.00
CA SER A 274 -9.66 21.02 1.03
C SER A 274 -9.61 22.40 0.38
N LEU A 275 -10.57 23.26 0.72
CA LEU A 275 -10.61 24.64 0.22
C LEU A 275 -9.72 25.53 1.09
N PRO A 276 -8.94 26.46 0.52
CA PRO A 276 -8.21 27.45 1.28
C PRO A 276 -9.17 28.24 2.21
N GLY A 277 -8.81 28.38 3.46
CA GLY A 277 -9.61 29.09 4.48
C GLY A 277 -10.79 28.33 5.07
N ARG A 278 -11.03 27.08 4.68
CA ARG A 278 -11.99 26.18 5.33
C ARG A 278 -11.29 25.04 6.04
N ALA A 279 -11.89 24.56 7.13
CA ALA A 279 -11.41 23.35 7.78
C ALA A 279 -11.49 22.15 6.78
N PRO A 280 -10.45 21.36 6.65
CA PRO A 280 -10.48 20.18 5.78
C PRO A 280 -11.54 19.20 6.28
N PRO A 281 -12.21 18.46 5.37
CA PRO A 281 -13.18 17.46 5.76
C PRO A 281 -12.50 16.39 6.64
N SER A 282 -13.22 15.89 7.63
CA SER A 282 -12.71 14.82 8.48
C SER A 282 -12.57 13.52 7.69
N MET A 283 -11.65 12.63 8.12
CA MET A 283 -11.49 11.28 7.58
C MET A 283 -12.82 10.53 7.49
N ARG A 284 -13.63 10.64 8.55
CA ARG A 284 -14.94 10.00 8.62
C ARG A 284 -15.90 10.54 7.55
N GLN A 285 -15.85 11.84 7.28
CA GLN A 285 -16.65 12.46 6.21
C GLN A 285 -16.17 12.02 4.82
N LEU A 286 -14.86 11.94 4.60
CA LEU A 286 -14.30 11.47 3.33
C LEU A 286 -14.65 9.99 3.08
N GLN A 287 -14.57 9.15 4.11
CA GLN A 287 -14.95 7.74 4.01
C GLN A 287 -16.45 7.56 3.76
N ALA A 288 -17.28 8.30 4.50
CA ALA A 288 -18.73 8.26 4.31
C ALA A 288 -19.15 8.76 2.93
N SER A 289 -18.54 9.86 2.45
CA SER A 289 -18.82 10.39 1.11
C SER A 289 -18.35 9.45 0.01
N ALA A 290 -17.20 8.81 0.17
CA ALA A 290 -16.72 7.81 -0.78
C ALA A 290 -17.60 6.56 -0.80
N GLY A 291 -18.08 6.09 0.34
CA GLY A 291 -19.02 4.98 0.44
C GLY A 291 -20.35 5.26 -0.26
N LEU A 292 -20.95 6.42 0.03
CA LEU A 292 -22.22 6.84 -0.61
C LEU A 292 -22.13 7.06 -2.12
N LEU A 293 -20.96 7.33 -2.65
CA LEU A 293 -20.74 7.47 -4.10
C LEU A 293 -20.42 6.13 -4.77
N TYR A 294 -19.99 5.13 -3.99
CA TYR A 294 -19.67 3.81 -4.50
C TYR A 294 -20.91 2.92 -4.65
N ASP A 295 -21.83 3.01 -3.68
CA ASP A 295 -23.09 2.28 -3.67
C ASP A 295 -24.10 2.91 -4.66
#